data_24df700df5fef609bd92a233e64467e1
#
_entry.id   24df700df5fef609bd92a233e64467e1
#
_cell.length_a   1.000
_cell.length_b   1.000
_cell.length_c   1.000
_cell.angle_alpha   90.00
_cell.angle_beta   90.00
_cell.angle_gamma   90.00
#
_symmetry.space_group_name_H-M   'P 1'
#
loop_
_entity.id
_entity.type
_entity.pdbx_description
1 polymer ?
#
loop_
_entity_poly.entity_id
_entity_poly.type
_entity_poly.pdbx_seq_one_letter_code
_entity_poly.pdbx_strand_id
1 'polypeptide(L)'
;NQLEVGDEIISILGYKIGSAGKLSALLEHVKTNQEKSVSYEVKRNGEIIFVVGPPIDLPRVSGLVPLSAAVEANLSAGDVIIGINNQPINKFNQLKEAVEKSNGLPTDLTVWREARTFQTTIIPKREDIPQPEGGFITTWRIGIIGSIYPFELLTEPIPIFQAIRLSIFQTYSIIKSSINGLYHIIAGNISTCNLSGPVEIAEISSHMAKEGIESFIHT
;
A
#
# COMPACT_ATOMS: atom_id res chain seq x y z
N ASN A 1 7.74 0.55 22.10
CA ASN A 1 8.16 1.36 20.97
C ASN A 1 8.98 2.54 21.48
N GLN A 2 10.23 2.62 21.05
CA GLN A 2 11.17 3.67 21.46
C GLN A 2 11.44 4.68 20.33
N LEU A 3 10.82 4.50 19.15
CA LEU A 3 10.85 5.48 18.08
C LEU A 3 10.04 6.72 18.45
N GLU A 4 10.54 7.88 18.10
CA GLU A 4 9.90 9.18 18.31
C GLU A 4 9.70 9.90 16.98
N VAL A 5 8.72 10.81 16.95
CA VAL A 5 8.49 11.65 15.77
C VAL A 5 9.68 12.59 15.58
N GLY A 6 10.26 12.58 14.37
CA GLY A 6 11.46 13.34 14.05
C GLY A 6 12.76 12.53 14.03
N ASP A 7 12.72 11.24 14.41
CA ASP A 7 13.86 10.35 14.23
C ASP A 7 14.19 10.16 12.74
N GLU A 8 15.44 10.38 12.36
CA GLU A 8 15.94 10.03 11.03
C GLU A 8 16.45 8.59 11.04
N ILE A 9 15.76 7.68 10.34
CA ILE A 9 16.11 6.26 10.32
C ILE A 9 17.30 6.02 9.38
N ILE A 10 18.41 5.51 9.92
CA ILE A 10 19.66 5.23 9.20
C ILE A 10 19.71 3.79 8.75
N SER A 11 19.40 2.85 9.65
CA SER A 11 19.37 1.43 9.33
C SER A 11 18.30 0.69 10.12
N ILE A 12 17.87 -0.45 9.61
CA ILE A 12 16.91 -1.37 10.24
C ILE A 12 17.50 -2.76 10.18
N LEU A 13 17.63 -3.43 11.33
CA LEU A 13 18.29 -4.74 11.45
C LEU A 13 19.70 -4.76 10.81
N GLY A 14 20.42 -3.62 10.83
CA GLY A 14 21.73 -3.48 10.20
C GLY A 14 21.69 -3.20 8.68
N TYR A 15 20.53 -3.23 8.04
CA TYR A 15 20.38 -2.86 6.64
C TYR A 15 20.21 -1.34 6.50
N LYS A 16 21.19 -0.66 5.89
CA LYS A 16 21.13 0.79 5.66
C LYS A 16 20.01 1.15 4.69
N ILE A 17 19.20 2.14 5.06
CA ILE A 17 18.19 2.74 4.21
C ILE A 17 18.86 3.73 3.28
N GLY A 18 18.54 3.74 2.00
CA GLY A 18 19.13 4.65 1.01
C GLY A 18 19.76 3.98 -0.21
N SER A 19 19.73 2.64 -0.29
CA SER A 19 20.05 1.94 -1.54
C SER A 19 19.01 0.89 -1.84
N ALA A 20 18.44 0.91 -3.05
CA ALA A 20 17.36 0.03 -3.49
C ALA A 20 17.68 -1.46 -3.29
N GLY A 21 18.93 -1.88 -3.51
CA GLY A 21 19.33 -3.28 -3.32
C GLY A 21 19.40 -3.73 -1.87
N LYS A 22 19.69 -2.85 -0.93
CA LYS A 22 19.72 -3.17 0.51
C LYS A 22 18.31 -3.21 1.10
N LEU A 23 17.43 -2.40 0.56
CA LEU A 23 16.04 -2.35 0.96
C LEU A 23 15.29 -3.63 0.54
N SER A 24 15.53 -4.15 -0.67
CA SER A 24 14.97 -5.45 -1.09
C SER A 24 15.48 -6.60 -0.24
N ALA A 25 16.76 -6.61 0.16
CA ALA A 25 17.32 -7.62 1.07
C ALA A 25 16.68 -7.55 2.47
N LEU A 26 16.43 -6.33 3.00
CA LEU A 26 15.69 -6.14 4.24
C LEU A 26 14.27 -6.72 4.14
N LEU A 27 13.55 -6.44 3.06
CA LEU A 27 12.19 -6.94 2.86
C LEU A 27 12.13 -8.46 2.79
N GLU A 28 13.09 -9.10 2.10
CA GLU A 28 13.21 -10.56 2.08
C GLU A 28 13.52 -11.13 3.48
N HIS A 29 14.41 -10.49 4.24
CA HIS A 29 14.71 -10.88 5.61
C HIS A 29 13.48 -10.81 6.52
N VAL A 30 12.70 -9.72 6.42
CA VAL A 30 11.49 -9.51 7.23
C VAL A 30 10.37 -10.48 6.86
N LYS A 31 10.23 -10.84 5.58
CA LYS A 31 9.25 -11.86 5.16
C LYS A 31 9.54 -13.22 5.78
N THR A 32 10.82 -13.55 5.95
CA THR A 32 11.25 -14.86 6.46
C THR A 32 11.19 -14.95 7.99
N ASN A 33 11.43 -13.82 8.69
CA ASN A 33 11.52 -13.78 10.14
C ASN A 33 10.26 -13.17 10.78
N GLN A 34 9.74 -13.84 11.82
CA GLN A 34 8.54 -13.42 12.57
C GLN A 34 8.88 -12.54 13.77
N GLU A 35 9.66 -11.47 13.59
CA GLU A 35 10.03 -10.61 14.70
C GLU A 35 8.87 -9.68 15.08
N LYS A 36 8.51 -9.70 16.37
CA LYS A 36 7.47 -8.81 16.93
C LYS A 36 7.98 -7.38 17.15
N SER A 37 9.27 -7.19 17.23
CA SER A 37 9.95 -5.91 17.40
C SER A 37 11.27 -5.92 16.63
N VAL A 38 11.66 -4.77 16.12
CA VAL A 38 12.79 -4.61 15.22
C VAL A 38 13.75 -3.56 15.77
N SER A 39 15.05 -3.79 15.63
CA SER A 39 16.09 -2.82 16.00
C SER A 39 16.28 -1.80 14.89
N TYR A 40 16.18 -0.54 15.26
CA TYR A 40 16.40 0.62 14.40
C TYR A 40 17.64 1.37 14.86
N GLU A 41 18.48 1.78 13.93
CA GLU A 41 19.52 2.76 14.15
C GLU A 41 18.99 4.11 13.64
N VAL A 42 18.85 5.07 14.54
CA VAL A 42 18.26 6.37 14.24
C VAL A 42 19.20 7.50 14.63
N LYS A 43 19.08 8.62 13.92
CA LYS A 43 19.71 9.87 14.30
C LYS A 43 18.67 10.75 14.98
N ARG A 44 18.91 11.06 16.24
CA ARG A 44 18.08 11.92 17.09
C ARG A 44 18.93 13.02 17.67
N ASN A 45 18.56 14.28 17.46
CA ASN A 45 19.30 15.45 17.92
C ASN A 45 20.79 15.45 17.53
N GLY A 46 21.14 14.88 16.37
CA GLY A 46 22.52 14.79 15.86
C GLY A 46 23.31 13.57 16.35
N GLU A 47 22.81 12.80 17.29
CA GLU A 47 23.43 11.57 17.81
C GLU A 47 22.80 10.32 17.19
N ILE A 48 23.63 9.29 16.96
CA ILE A 48 23.18 7.98 16.47
C ILE A 48 22.91 7.08 17.66
N ILE A 49 21.67 6.60 17.76
CA ILE A 49 21.24 5.72 18.83
C ILE A 49 20.52 4.48 18.26
N PHE A 50 20.53 3.38 19.03
CA PHE A 50 19.78 2.18 18.72
C PHE A 50 18.48 2.17 19.54
N VAL A 51 17.37 1.96 18.87
CA VAL A 51 16.04 1.92 19.49
C VAL A 51 15.26 0.69 18.99
N VAL A 52 14.34 0.21 19.80
CA VAL A 52 13.44 -0.88 19.43
C VAL A 52 12.10 -0.28 18.96
N GLY A 53 11.71 -0.65 17.76
CA GLY A 53 10.48 -0.18 17.12
C GLY A 53 9.56 -1.30 16.64
N PRO A 54 8.44 -0.94 16.01
CA PRO A 54 7.45 -1.89 15.49
C PRO A 54 8.04 -2.71 14.33
N PRO A 55 7.44 -3.86 13.99
CA PRO A 55 7.77 -4.58 12.77
C PRO A 55 7.49 -3.73 11.53
N ILE A 56 8.22 -3.99 10.44
CA ILE A 56 8.18 -3.17 9.23
C ILE A 56 6.89 -3.42 8.43
N ASP A 57 6.38 -4.64 8.44
CA ASP A 57 5.27 -5.10 7.62
C ASP A 57 3.89 -5.02 8.33
N LEU A 58 3.73 -4.06 9.24
CA LEU A 58 2.43 -3.81 9.89
C LEU A 58 1.33 -3.57 8.84
N PRO A 59 0.10 -4.06 9.10
CA PRO A 59 -1.05 -3.78 8.25
C PRO A 59 -1.51 -2.31 8.36
N ARG A 60 -0.64 -1.39 7.96
CA ARG A 60 -0.92 0.05 7.97
C ARG A 60 -1.49 0.49 6.64
N VAL A 61 -2.54 1.26 6.71
CA VAL A 61 -3.15 1.94 5.57
C VAL A 61 -2.32 3.18 5.23
N SER A 62 -1.66 3.19 4.08
CA SER A 62 -0.96 4.38 3.55
C SER A 62 -1.85 5.22 2.64
N GLY A 63 -2.87 4.59 2.05
CA GLY A 63 -3.85 5.24 1.20
C GLY A 63 -5.01 4.29 0.92
N LEU A 64 -6.02 4.81 0.26
CA LEU A 64 -7.22 4.07 -0.12
C LEU A 64 -7.44 4.20 -1.63
N VAL A 65 -7.89 3.12 -2.24
CA VAL A 65 -8.38 3.15 -3.62
C VAL A 65 -9.75 3.83 -3.61
N PRO A 66 -10.00 4.85 -4.46
CA PRO A 66 -11.30 5.49 -4.55
C PRO A 66 -12.44 4.49 -4.80
N LEU A 67 -13.62 4.75 -4.26
CA LEU A 67 -14.81 3.91 -4.40
C LEU A 67 -14.64 2.46 -3.94
N SER A 68 -13.60 2.18 -3.18
CA SER A 68 -13.30 0.84 -2.63
C SER A 68 -14.14 0.52 -1.40
N ALA A 69 -14.14 -0.76 -1.02
CA ALA A 69 -14.77 -1.23 0.21
C ALA A 69 -14.17 -0.56 1.47
N ALA A 70 -12.87 -0.22 1.43
CA ALA A 70 -12.20 0.46 2.54
C ALA A 70 -12.72 1.90 2.75
N VAL A 71 -13.03 2.62 1.68
CA VAL A 71 -13.66 3.95 1.75
C VAL A 71 -15.07 3.83 2.33
N GLU A 72 -15.86 2.86 1.87
CA GLU A 72 -17.23 2.61 2.37
C GLU A 72 -17.22 2.24 3.87
N ALA A 73 -16.18 1.55 4.35
CA ALA A 73 -15.99 1.19 5.76
C ALA A 73 -15.40 2.33 6.62
N ASN A 74 -15.25 3.56 6.07
CA ASN A 74 -14.66 4.72 6.73
C ASN A 74 -13.22 4.49 7.26
N LEU A 75 -12.42 3.70 6.55
CA LEU A 75 -10.99 3.62 6.79
C LEU A 75 -10.30 4.91 6.32
N SER A 76 -9.14 5.20 6.90
CA SER A 76 -8.36 6.39 6.59
C SER A 76 -6.87 6.07 6.52
N ALA A 77 -6.10 6.88 5.80
CA ALA A 77 -4.66 6.80 5.83
C ALA A 77 -4.15 6.98 7.28
N GLY A 78 -3.18 6.17 7.68
CA GLY A 78 -2.67 6.11 9.05
C GLY A 78 -3.28 5.02 9.93
N ASP A 79 -4.42 4.44 9.55
CA ASP A 79 -5.02 3.31 10.26
C ASP A 79 -4.08 2.10 10.29
N VAL A 80 -4.12 1.35 11.38
CA VAL A 80 -3.45 0.05 11.48
C VAL A 80 -4.50 -1.01 11.77
N ILE A 81 -4.58 -2.01 10.89
CA ILE A 81 -5.50 -3.13 11.07
C ILE A 81 -4.84 -4.14 12.02
N ILE A 82 -5.36 -4.24 13.24
CA ILE A 82 -4.80 -5.10 14.29
C ILE A 82 -5.54 -6.43 14.47
N GLY A 83 -6.68 -6.59 13.81
CA GLY A 83 -7.48 -7.82 13.87
C GLY A 83 -8.44 -7.95 12.71
N ILE A 84 -8.77 -9.20 12.39
CA ILE A 84 -9.76 -9.59 11.38
C ILE A 84 -10.57 -10.78 11.90
N ASN A 85 -11.91 -10.69 11.88
CA ASN A 85 -12.83 -11.73 12.39
C ASN A 85 -12.45 -12.22 13.80
N ASN A 86 -12.14 -11.29 14.71
CA ASN A 86 -11.67 -11.53 16.09
C ASN A 86 -10.30 -12.26 16.20
N GLN A 87 -9.59 -12.44 15.10
CA GLN A 87 -8.22 -12.97 15.10
C GLN A 87 -7.23 -11.80 15.03
N PRO A 88 -6.25 -11.72 15.95
CA PRO A 88 -5.24 -10.68 15.89
C PRO A 88 -4.32 -10.88 14.67
N ILE A 89 -4.00 -9.79 13.99
CA ILE A 89 -3.05 -9.79 12.88
C ILE A 89 -1.93 -8.76 13.15
N ASN A 90 -0.74 -9.04 12.66
CA ASN A 90 0.42 -8.18 12.81
C ASN A 90 1.22 -8.01 11.50
N LYS A 91 0.79 -8.65 10.42
CA LYS A 91 1.41 -8.58 9.09
C LYS A 91 0.38 -8.28 8.01
N PHE A 92 0.78 -7.48 7.02
CA PHE A 92 -0.08 -7.15 5.89
C PHE A 92 -0.53 -8.38 5.08
N ASN A 93 0.35 -9.38 4.95
CA ASN A 93 -0.01 -10.61 4.25
C ASN A 93 -1.13 -11.40 4.96
N GLN A 94 -1.19 -11.38 6.29
CA GLN A 94 -2.28 -12.01 7.03
C GLN A 94 -3.63 -11.35 6.72
N LEU A 95 -3.65 -10.00 6.61
CA LEU A 95 -4.83 -9.26 6.18
C LEU A 95 -5.24 -9.68 4.77
N LYS A 96 -4.30 -9.68 3.83
CA LYS A 96 -4.54 -10.07 2.44
C LYS A 96 -5.14 -11.48 2.33
N GLU A 97 -4.50 -12.48 2.95
CA GLU A 97 -4.97 -13.86 2.93
C GLU A 97 -6.36 -14.02 3.55
N ALA A 98 -6.64 -13.33 4.65
CA ALA A 98 -7.94 -13.41 5.30
C ALA A 98 -9.05 -12.78 4.44
N VAL A 99 -8.75 -11.67 3.77
CA VAL A 99 -9.67 -11.03 2.81
C VAL A 99 -9.93 -11.95 1.60
N GLU A 100 -8.91 -12.57 1.03
CA GLU A 100 -9.08 -13.53 -0.07
C GLU A 100 -9.90 -14.75 0.34
N LYS A 101 -9.64 -15.30 1.52
CA LYS A 101 -10.38 -16.45 2.08
C LYS A 101 -11.82 -16.13 2.44
N SER A 102 -12.18 -14.86 2.63
CA SER A 102 -13.57 -14.47 2.94
C SER A 102 -14.53 -14.69 1.77
N ASN A 103 -14.02 -14.84 0.54
CA ASN A 103 -14.83 -15.02 -0.69
C ASN A 103 -15.91 -13.94 -0.86
N GLY A 104 -15.63 -12.70 -0.44
CA GLY A 104 -16.55 -11.57 -0.53
C GLY A 104 -17.60 -11.51 0.57
N LEU A 105 -17.51 -12.37 1.57
CA LEU A 105 -18.39 -12.30 2.75
C LEU A 105 -18.00 -11.10 3.64
N PRO A 106 -18.99 -10.51 4.35
CA PRO A 106 -18.73 -9.46 5.32
C PRO A 106 -17.66 -9.91 6.33
N THR A 107 -16.68 -9.06 6.57
CA THR A 107 -15.49 -9.33 7.36
C THR A 107 -15.32 -8.23 8.38
N ASP A 108 -15.20 -8.58 9.66
CA ASP A 108 -15.03 -7.61 10.75
C ASP A 108 -13.55 -7.27 10.93
N LEU A 109 -13.23 -5.98 10.86
CA LEU A 109 -11.90 -5.45 11.09
C LEU A 109 -11.83 -4.78 12.46
N THR A 110 -10.75 -5.04 13.20
CA THR A 110 -10.37 -4.26 14.37
C THR A 110 -9.27 -3.29 13.94
N VAL A 111 -9.53 -2.00 14.07
CA VAL A 111 -8.70 -0.90 13.57
C VAL A 111 -8.17 -0.08 14.73
N TRP A 112 -6.90 0.24 14.69
CA TRP A 112 -6.26 1.21 15.58
C TRP A 112 -6.03 2.53 14.83
N ARG A 113 -6.54 3.63 15.36
CA ARG A 113 -6.42 5.00 14.85
C ARG A 113 -6.19 5.95 16.03
N GLU A 114 -5.13 6.76 16.01
CA GLU A 114 -4.86 7.79 17.01
C GLU A 114 -5.03 7.33 18.46
N ALA A 115 -4.38 6.22 18.82
CA ALA A 115 -4.43 5.60 20.15
C ALA A 115 -5.82 5.06 20.57
N ARG A 116 -6.78 4.96 19.65
CA ARG A 116 -8.11 4.37 19.88
C ARG A 116 -8.30 3.14 19.02
N THR A 117 -9.06 2.19 19.53
CA THR A 117 -9.44 1.00 18.78
C THR A 117 -10.93 1.01 18.52
N PHE A 118 -11.33 0.71 17.29
CA PHE A 118 -12.73 0.55 16.90
C PHE A 118 -12.90 -0.66 15.98
N GLN A 119 -14.13 -1.08 15.79
CA GLN A 119 -14.48 -2.15 14.86
C GLN A 119 -15.29 -1.59 13.69
N THR A 120 -15.06 -2.14 12.50
CA THR A 120 -15.85 -1.85 11.31
C THR A 120 -15.99 -3.12 10.49
N THR A 121 -17.12 -3.28 9.81
CA THR A 121 -17.36 -4.39 8.89
C THR A 121 -17.08 -3.95 7.47
N ILE A 122 -16.34 -4.76 6.72
CA ILE A 122 -15.98 -4.50 5.33
C ILE A 122 -16.45 -5.65 4.44
N ILE A 123 -16.94 -5.33 3.24
CA ILE A 123 -17.34 -6.33 2.25
C ILE A 123 -16.34 -6.28 1.09
N PRO A 124 -15.44 -7.28 0.96
CA PRO A 124 -14.47 -7.29 -0.12
C PRO A 124 -15.12 -7.29 -1.50
N LYS A 125 -14.52 -6.56 -2.45
CA LYS A 125 -14.95 -6.50 -3.86
C LYS A 125 -14.06 -7.37 -4.73
N ARG A 126 -14.61 -7.91 -5.81
CA ARG A 126 -13.82 -8.65 -6.81
C ARG A 126 -13.08 -7.66 -7.71
N GLU A 127 -11.79 -7.88 -7.87
CA GLU A 127 -10.93 -7.07 -8.76
C GLU A 127 -10.08 -7.99 -9.64
N ASP A 128 -9.93 -7.60 -10.90
CA ASP A 128 -9.05 -8.26 -11.85
C ASP A 128 -7.68 -7.60 -11.84
N ILE A 129 -6.65 -8.35 -11.45
CA ILE A 129 -5.28 -7.85 -11.29
C ILE A 129 -4.44 -8.33 -12.45
N PRO A 130 -3.76 -7.41 -13.18
CA PRO A 130 -2.83 -7.80 -14.22
C PRO A 130 -1.64 -8.56 -13.65
N GLN A 131 -1.22 -9.62 -14.37
CA GLN A 131 -0.05 -10.41 -14.01
C GLN A 131 1.19 -9.93 -14.77
N PRO A 132 2.40 -9.98 -14.17
CA PRO A 132 3.64 -9.57 -14.83
C PRO A 132 3.94 -10.35 -16.12
N GLU A 133 3.51 -11.61 -16.18
CA GLU A 133 3.70 -12.51 -17.31
C GLU A 133 2.59 -12.39 -18.38
N GLY A 134 1.62 -11.51 -18.14
CA GLY A 134 0.42 -11.31 -18.95
C GLY A 134 -0.79 -12.06 -18.40
N GLY A 135 -2.00 -11.59 -18.79
CA GLY A 135 -3.26 -12.10 -18.23
C GLY A 135 -3.68 -11.37 -16.95
N PHE A 136 -4.79 -11.85 -16.37
CA PHE A 136 -5.39 -11.28 -15.16
C PHE A 136 -5.79 -12.40 -14.20
N ILE A 137 -5.69 -12.10 -12.91
CA ILE A 137 -6.24 -12.95 -11.85
C ILE A 137 -7.33 -12.17 -11.13
N THR A 138 -8.52 -12.76 -11.03
CA THR A 138 -9.60 -12.21 -10.22
C THR A 138 -9.40 -12.58 -8.77
N THR A 139 -9.36 -11.59 -7.88
CA THR A 139 -9.19 -11.80 -6.44
C THR A 139 -10.11 -10.86 -5.64
N TRP A 140 -10.28 -11.17 -4.36
CA TRP A 140 -11.04 -10.33 -3.44
C TRP A 140 -10.15 -9.28 -2.81
N ARG A 141 -10.55 -8.02 -2.88
CA ARG A 141 -9.82 -6.88 -2.34
C ARG A 141 -10.71 -5.94 -1.55
N ILE A 142 -10.09 -5.18 -0.69
CA ILE A 142 -10.75 -4.14 0.11
C ILE A 142 -10.31 -2.71 -0.28
N GLY A 143 -9.33 -2.58 -1.18
CA GLY A 143 -8.87 -1.30 -1.70
C GLY A 143 -8.00 -0.50 -0.71
N ILE A 144 -7.22 -1.19 0.12
CA ILE A 144 -6.18 -0.57 0.96
C ILE A 144 -4.85 -0.58 0.19
N ILE A 145 -4.21 0.58 0.15
CA ILE A 145 -2.81 0.71 -0.24
C ILE A 145 -1.99 0.56 1.03
N GLY A 146 -1.26 -0.56 1.16
CA GLY A 146 -0.40 -0.82 2.29
C GLY A 146 0.92 -0.08 2.18
N SER A 147 1.44 0.44 3.28
CA SER A 147 2.83 0.86 3.34
C SER A 147 3.70 -0.33 3.72
N ILE A 148 4.73 -0.57 2.93
CA ILE A 148 5.78 -1.55 3.27
C ILE A 148 6.65 -1.02 4.42
N TYR A 149 6.61 0.30 4.65
CA TYR A 149 7.43 0.98 5.67
C TYR A 149 6.55 1.73 6.65
N PRO A 150 6.87 1.69 7.96
CA PRO A 150 6.21 2.52 8.97
C PRO A 150 6.68 3.98 8.97
N PHE A 151 7.50 4.39 8.00
CA PHE A 151 8.14 5.71 7.87
C PHE A 151 8.05 6.20 6.42
N GLU A 152 8.20 7.52 6.24
CA GLU A 152 8.30 8.14 4.92
C GLU A 152 9.72 7.99 4.37
N LEU A 153 9.82 7.54 3.11
CA LEU A 153 11.10 7.51 2.41
C LEU A 153 11.43 8.93 1.95
N LEU A 154 12.52 9.49 2.45
CA LEU A 154 13.07 10.72 1.90
C LEU A 154 13.63 10.41 0.50
N THR A 155 13.07 11.04 -0.50
CA THR A 155 13.53 10.94 -1.88
C THR A 155 14.62 11.95 -2.14
N GLU A 156 15.79 11.49 -2.58
CA GLU A 156 16.81 12.38 -3.07
C GLU A 156 16.41 13.00 -4.43
N PRO A 157 16.64 14.31 -4.65
CA PRO A 157 16.35 14.91 -5.94
C PRO A 157 17.22 14.28 -7.03
N ILE A 158 16.57 13.74 -8.06
CA ILE A 158 17.28 13.16 -9.20
C ILE A 158 17.65 14.24 -10.22
N PRO A 159 18.83 14.14 -10.88
CA PRO A 159 19.22 15.06 -11.94
C PRO A 159 18.19 15.08 -13.09
N ILE A 160 17.92 16.25 -13.67
CA ILE A 160 16.92 16.46 -14.72
C ILE A 160 17.06 15.45 -15.87
N PHE A 161 18.29 15.13 -16.27
CA PHE A 161 18.54 14.20 -17.38
C PHE A 161 18.08 12.76 -17.05
N GLN A 162 18.28 12.34 -15.80
CA GLN A 162 17.78 11.04 -15.33
C GLN A 162 16.26 11.05 -15.21
N ALA A 163 15.67 12.15 -14.77
CA ALA A 163 14.21 12.31 -14.68
C ALA A 163 13.55 12.16 -16.06
N ILE A 164 14.09 12.83 -17.10
CA ILE A 164 13.60 12.72 -18.48
C ILE A 164 13.69 11.29 -18.98
N ARG A 165 14.83 10.60 -18.79
CA ARG A 165 15.01 9.21 -19.20
C ARG A 165 14.01 8.27 -18.52
N LEU A 166 13.81 8.43 -17.22
CA LEU A 166 12.84 7.64 -16.43
C LEU A 166 11.41 7.89 -16.90
N SER A 167 11.06 9.16 -17.17
CA SER A 167 9.73 9.54 -17.66
C SER A 167 9.41 8.91 -19.02
N ILE A 168 10.37 8.91 -19.95
CA ILE A 168 10.19 8.26 -21.26
C ILE A 168 9.97 6.76 -21.09
N PHE A 169 10.77 6.10 -20.26
CA PHE A 169 10.62 4.67 -19.98
C PHE A 169 9.28 4.35 -19.35
N GLN A 170 8.86 5.16 -18.38
CA GLN A 170 7.57 5.00 -17.69
C GLN A 170 6.40 5.22 -18.64
N THR A 171 6.43 6.25 -19.48
CA THR A 171 5.43 6.52 -20.51
C THR A 171 5.31 5.34 -21.48
N TYR A 172 6.44 4.80 -21.97
CA TYR A 172 6.44 3.61 -22.81
C TYR A 172 5.79 2.40 -22.12
N SER A 173 6.12 2.18 -20.85
CA SER A 173 5.54 1.09 -20.05
C SER A 173 4.02 1.24 -19.90
N ILE A 174 3.53 2.46 -19.63
CA ILE A 174 2.10 2.76 -19.53
C ILE A 174 1.39 2.48 -20.85
N ILE A 175 1.93 2.97 -21.98
CA ILE A 175 1.36 2.73 -23.32
C ILE A 175 1.29 1.22 -23.60
N LYS A 176 2.38 0.49 -23.34
CA LYS A 176 2.42 -0.97 -23.52
C LYS A 176 1.37 -1.69 -22.69
N SER A 177 1.25 -1.33 -21.40
CA SER A 177 0.25 -1.91 -20.49
C SER A 177 -1.17 -1.59 -20.93
N SER A 178 -1.43 -0.38 -21.41
CA SER A 178 -2.75 0.04 -21.90
C SER A 178 -3.16 -0.74 -23.16
N ILE A 179 -2.25 -0.91 -24.10
CA ILE A 179 -2.50 -1.71 -25.33
C ILE A 179 -2.74 -3.18 -24.95
N ASN A 180 -1.94 -3.72 -24.04
CA ASN A 180 -2.12 -5.09 -23.55
C ASN A 180 -3.47 -5.28 -22.84
N GLY A 181 -3.86 -4.34 -21.99
CA GLY A 181 -5.18 -4.34 -21.34
C GLY A 181 -6.32 -4.32 -22.35
N LEU A 182 -6.24 -3.44 -23.36
CA LEU A 182 -7.23 -3.35 -24.43
C LEU A 182 -7.32 -4.66 -25.24
N TYR A 183 -6.18 -5.27 -25.56
CA TYR A 183 -6.14 -6.57 -26.22
C TYR A 183 -6.89 -7.65 -25.40
N HIS A 184 -6.65 -7.75 -24.09
CA HIS A 184 -7.32 -8.73 -23.22
C HIS A 184 -8.82 -8.49 -23.07
N ILE A 185 -9.28 -7.22 -23.14
CA ILE A 185 -10.70 -6.86 -23.15
C ILE A 185 -11.34 -7.35 -24.46
N ILE A 186 -10.72 -7.06 -25.62
CA ILE A 186 -11.23 -7.50 -26.94
C ILE A 186 -11.23 -9.03 -27.05
N ALA A 187 -10.21 -9.69 -26.48
CA ALA A 187 -10.13 -11.15 -26.43
C ALA A 187 -11.12 -11.81 -25.45
N GLY A 188 -11.90 -11.02 -24.69
CA GLY A 188 -12.89 -11.52 -23.74
C GLY A 188 -12.32 -12.09 -22.43
N ASN A 189 -11.02 -11.87 -22.19
CA ASN A 189 -10.33 -12.34 -20.97
C ASN A 189 -10.61 -11.46 -19.75
N ILE A 190 -11.11 -10.24 -19.98
CA ILE A 190 -11.47 -9.28 -18.94
C ILE A 190 -12.90 -8.79 -19.20
N SER A 191 -13.69 -8.64 -18.15
CA SER A 191 -15.01 -8.04 -18.26
C SER A 191 -14.90 -6.57 -18.66
N THR A 192 -15.74 -6.15 -19.62
CA THR A 192 -15.88 -4.73 -20.00
C THR A 192 -16.41 -3.87 -18.84
N CYS A 193 -16.98 -4.48 -17.79
CA CYS A 193 -17.40 -3.79 -16.58
C CYS A 193 -16.22 -3.20 -15.77
N ASN A 194 -14.98 -3.64 -16.05
CA ASN A 194 -13.77 -3.08 -15.41
C ASN A 194 -13.21 -1.85 -16.15
N LEU A 195 -13.87 -1.40 -17.22
CA LEU A 195 -13.52 -0.16 -17.89
C LEU A 195 -14.24 1.01 -17.20
N SER A 196 -13.45 1.84 -16.55
CA SER A 196 -13.96 3.10 -16.00
C SER A 196 -14.53 3.98 -17.11
N GLY A 197 -15.85 4.14 -17.12
CA GLY A 197 -16.53 5.01 -18.07
C GLY A 197 -16.35 6.49 -17.70
N PRO A 198 -16.74 7.43 -18.58
CA PRO A 198 -16.66 8.88 -18.30
C PRO A 198 -17.37 9.29 -17.00
N VAL A 199 -18.42 8.57 -16.61
CA VAL A 199 -19.17 8.82 -15.36
C VAL A 199 -18.33 8.44 -14.16
N GLU A 200 -17.67 7.29 -14.18
CA GLU A 200 -16.80 6.82 -13.08
C GLU A 200 -15.56 7.72 -12.94
N ILE A 201 -14.98 8.17 -14.05
CA ILE A 201 -13.88 9.15 -14.03
C ILE A 201 -14.35 10.46 -13.38
N ALA A 202 -15.54 10.95 -13.71
CA ALA A 202 -16.10 12.16 -13.11
C ALA A 202 -16.38 11.98 -11.61
N GLU A 203 -16.82 10.80 -11.20
CA GLU A 203 -17.10 10.46 -9.80
C GLU A 203 -15.80 10.38 -8.98
N ILE A 204 -14.76 9.68 -9.49
CA ILE A 204 -13.43 9.62 -8.87
C ILE A 204 -12.83 11.02 -8.76
N SER A 205 -12.87 11.81 -9.83
CA SER A 205 -12.35 13.19 -9.84
C SER A 205 -13.07 14.08 -8.82
N SER A 206 -14.40 13.93 -8.69
CA SER A 206 -15.20 14.63 -7.69
C SER A 206 -14.82 14.24 -6.27
N HIS A 207 -14.57 12.95 -6.02
CA HIS A 207 -14.15 12.44 -4.72
C HIS A 207 -12.77 12.99 -4.34
N MET A 208 -11.80 12.92 -5.25
CA MET A 208 -10.44 13.44 -5.05
C MET A 208 -10.41 14.96 -4.82
N ALA A 209 -11.28 15.70 -5.51
CA ALA A 209 -11.42 17.15 -5.29
C ALA A 209 -11.92 17.51 -3.88
N LYS A 210 -12.70 16.62 -3.24
CA LYS A 210 -13.17 16.81 -1.86
C LYS A 210 -12.07 16.51 -0.83
N GLU A 211 -11.10 15.65 -1.17
CA GLU A 211 -9.95 15.33 -0.32
C GLU A 211 -8.83 16.37 -0.36
N GLY A 212 -8.88 17.30 -1.32
CA GLY A 212 -7.97 18.42 -1.43
C GLY A 212 -7.28 18.53 -2.79
N ILE A 213 -6.66 19.69 -3.03
CA ILE A 213 -6.02 20.01 -4.31
C ILE A 213 -4.85 19.04 -4.62
N GLU A 214 -4.10 18.62 -3.63
CA GLU A 214 -2.97 17.69 -3.83
C GLU A 214 -3.45 16.32 -4.34
N SER A 215 -4.50 15.77 -3.76
CA SER A 215 -5.10 14.51 -4.20
C SER A 215 -5.66 14.61 -5.61
N PHE A 216 -6.26 15.75 -5.96
CA PHE A 216 -6.83 15.99 -7.28
C PHE A 216 -5.77 16.12 -8.39
N ILE A 217 -4.60 16.72 -8.10
CA ILE A 217 -3.53 16.89 -9.11
C ILE A 217 -2.81 15.56 -9.39
N HIS A 218 -2.78 14.63 -8.44
CA HIS A 218 -2.12 13.33 -8.59
C HIS A 218 -3.02 12.23 -9.20
N THR A 219 -4.27 12.54 -9.51
CA THR A 219 -5.22 11.64 -10.20
C THR A 219 -5.10 11.74 -11.71
#